data_e186f7c3edbfdab5cef72ca3f61f8744
#
_entry.id   e186f7c3edbfdab5cef72ca3f61f8744
#
_cell.length_a   1.000
_cell.length_b   1.000
_cell.length_c   1.000
_cell.angle_alpha   90.00
_cell.angle_beta   90.00
_cell.angle_gamma   90.00
#
_symmetry.space_group_name_H-M   'P 1'
#
loop_
_entity.id
_entity.type
_entity.pdbx_description
1 polymer ?
#
loop_
_entity_poly.entity_id
_entity_poly.type
_entity_poly.pdbx_seq_one_letter_code
_entity_poly.pdbx_strand_id
1 'polypeptide(L)'
;MKTYKLFRIKNGRLFPLYVEANREMKIGKWLRAECGEKKDETHVKASGCGGSLSLRPGFHSTYIPFTDWIGKKMPDGSLAQRADTVWCECEVKGEEIECKDRYGFRELQRDKWYYFRTNSKQKDPWIISDWLKINKILSRNEVVLICKLNGIKAQAMA
;
A
#
# COMPACT_ATOMS: atom_id res chain seq x y z
N MET A 1 -8.79 -4.75 11.58
CA MET A 1 -7.38 -5.16 11.57
C MET A 1 -6.50 -3.96 11.26
N LYS A 2 -5.49 -3.74 12.07
CA LYS A 2 -4.55 -2.63 11.87
C LYS A 2 -3.58 -2.98 10.74
N THR A 3 -3.39 -2.04 9.80
CA THR A 3 -2.43 -2.15 8.71
C THR A 3 -1.72 -0.82 8.50
N TYR A 4 -0.81 -0.79 7.56
CA TYR A 4 -0.07 0.41 7.19
C TYR A 4 -0.06 0.57 5.69
N LYS A 5 -0.17 1.81 5.23
CA LYS A 5 -0.14 2.10 3.79
C LYS A 5 0.65 3.38 3.53
N LEU A 6 1.43 3.34 2.47
CA LEU A 6 2.20 4.48 2.01
C LEU A 6 1.36 5.31 1.04
N PHE A 7 1.30 6.63 1.28
CA PHE A 7 0.61 7.58 0.42
C PHE A 7 1.55 8.70 -0.02
N ARG A 8 1.25 9.31 -1.17
CA ARG A 8 1.86 10.60 -1.49
C ARG A 8 1.20 11.68 -0.66
N ILE A 9 1.98 12.66 -0.23
CA ILE A 9 1.46 13.83 0.46
C ILE A 9 1.79 15.09 -0.34
N LYS A 10 0.79 15.94 -0.54
CA LYS A 10 0.91 17.21 -1.24
C LYS A 10 -0.01 18.23 -0.59
N ASN A 11 0.57 19.35 -0.12
CA ASN A 11 -0.18 20.41 0.55
C ASN A 11 -1.05 19.88 1.72
N GLY A 12 -0.49 18.93 2.50
CA GLY A 12 -1.18 18.32 3.63
C GLY A 12 -2.28 17.32 3.26
N ARG A 13 -2.45 17.00 1.99
CA ARG A 13 -3.47 16.07 1.48
C ARG A 13 -2.81 14.76 1.04
N LEU A 14 -3.54 13.65 1.24
CA LEU A 14 -3.06 12.32 0.91
C LEU A 14 -3.64 11.84 -0.43
N PHE A 15 -2.79 11.18 -1.21
CA PHE A 15 -3.14 10.61 -2.50
C PHE A 15 -2.50 9.22 -2.65
N PRO A 16 -3.12 8.29 -3.40
CA PRO A 16 -2.46 7.03 -3.72
C PRO A 16 -1.13 7.23 -4.45
N LEU A 17 -0.26 6.23 -4.38
CA LEU A 17 1.05 6.31 -5.03
C LEU A 17 0.95 6.25 -6.55
N TYR A 18 0.15 5.32 -7.07
CA TYR A 18 0.18 4.96 -8.49
C TYR A 18 -1.20 4.95 -9.14
N VAL A 19 -2.08 4.04 -8.72
CA VAL A 19 -3.44 3.90 -9.27
C VAL A 19 -4.35 4.93 -8.62
N GLU A 20 -5.18 5.60 -9.43
CA GLU A 20 -6.06 6.68 -8.93
C GLU A 20 -5.28 7.79 -8.21
N ALA A 21 -4.12 8.14 -8.76
CA ALA A 21 -3.15 9.02 -8.09
C ALA A 21 -3.67 10.43 -7.76
N ASN A 22 -4.79 10.84 -8.37
CA ASN A 22 -5.41 12.14 -8.11
C ASN A 22 -6.59 12.06 -7.14
N ARG A 23 -6.92 10.88 -6.65
CA ARG A 23 -8.00 10.69 -5.66
C ARG A 23 -7.53 11.13 -4.28
N GLU A 24 -8.16 12.15 -3.71
CA GLU A 24 -7.83 12.56 -2.34
C GLU A 24 -8.38 11.55 -1.33
N MET A 25 -7.52 11.11 -0.41
CA MET A 25 -7.83 10.12 0.61
C MET A 25 -8.04 10.83 1.95
N LYS A 26 -9.29 10.91 2.40
CA LYS A 26 -9.64 11.60 3.65
C LYS A 26 -9.33 10.74 4.88
N ILE A 27 -8.70 11.34 5.89
CA ILE A 27 -8.41 10.68 7.17
C ILE A 27 -9.70 10.54 7.98
N GLY A 28 -9.83 9.41 8.69
CA GLY A 28 -10.92 9.17 9.63
C GLY A 28 -12.22 8.65 9.02
N LYS A 29 -12.25 8.44 7.72
CA LYS A 29 -13.42 7.91 7.01
C LYS A 29 -13.14 6.53 6.46
N TRP A 30 -14.14 5.66 6.48
CA TRP A 30 -14.06 4.41 5.73
C TRP A 30 -14.13 4.72 4.23
N LEU A 31 -13.06 4.35 3.54
CA LEU A 31 -12.90 4.53 2.10
C LEU A 31 -13.14 3.21 1.40
N ARG A 32 -13.82 3.25 0.28
CA ARG A 32 -14.06 2.08 -0.54
C ARG A 32 -13.09 2.06 -1.72
N ALA A 33 -12.56 0.88 -2.04
CA ALA A 33 -11.64 0.74 -3.15
C ALA A 33 -12.32 0.99 -4.49
N GLU A 34 -11.56 1.52 -5.43
CA GLU A 34 -11.96 1.73 -6.82
C GLU A 34 -11.01 0.97 -7.72
N CYS A 35 -11.52 0.49 -8.86
CA CYS A 35 -10.72 -0.30 -9.79
C CYS A 35 -9.63 0.50 -10.48
N GLY A 36 -9.84 1.79 -10.68
CA GLY A 36 -9.00 2.59 -11.54
C GLY A 36 -9.36 2.40 -13.01
N GLU A 37 -8.63 3.06 -13.90
CA GLU A 37 -8.85 2.97 -15.33
C GLU A 37 -8.05 1.79 -15.90
N LYS A 38 -8.74 0.81 -16.46
CA LYS A 38 -8.11 -0.35 -17.07
C LYS A 38 -7.37 0.06 -18.34
N LYS A 39 -6.15 -0.42 -18.51
CA LYS A 39 -5.39 -0.33 -19.75
C LYS A 39 -5.73 -1.49 -20.68
N ASP A 40 -5.86 -2.68 -20.10
CA ASP A 40 -6.29 -3.92 -20.78
C ASP A 40 -6.85 -4.89 -19.73
N GLU A 41 -7.06 -6.16 -20.10
CA GLU A 41 -7.63 -7.17 -19.21
C GLU A 41 -6.76 -7.53 -18.01
N THR A 42 -5.46 -7.21 -18.06
CA THR A 42 -4.49 -7.59 -17.02
C THR A 42 -3.75 -6.42 -16.39
N HIS A 43 -3.97 -5.20 -16.89
CA HIS A 43 -3.27 -4.01 -16.44
C HIS A 43 -4.21 -2.85 -16.18
N VAL A 44 -3.82 -2.01 -15.24
CA VAL A 44 -4.50 -0.76 -14.87
C VAL A 44 -3.54 0.40 -15.09
N LYS A 45 -4.05 1.55 -15.52
CA LYS A 45 -3.25 2.77 -15.66
C LYS A 45 -2.72 3.22 -14.31
N ALA A 46 -1.47 3.63 -14.28
CA ALA A 46 -0.79 4.07 -13.07
C ALA A 46 0.09 5.29 -13.36
N SER A 47 0.24 6.14 -12.36
CA SER A 47 1.20 7.24 -12.38
C SER A 47 2.58 6.68 -12.05
N GLY A 48 3.58 6.89 -12.90
CA GLY A 48 4.88 6.26 -12.76
C GLY A 48 4.87 4.79 -13.19
N CYS A 49 5.88 4.02 -12.83
CA CYS A 49 5.98 2.58 -13.12
C CYS A 49 5.76 2.21 -14.59
N GLY A 50 6.17 3.07 -15.52
CA GLY A 50 5.95 2.84 -16.95
C GLY A 50 4.52 3.08 -17.43
N GLY A 51 3.66 3.66 -16.61
CA GLY A 51 2.28 4.03 -16.95
C GLY A 51 1.24 2.95 -16.66
N SER A 52 1.63 1.78 -16.19
CA SER A 52 0.69 0.72 -15.82
C SER A 52 1.24 -0.22 -14.75
N LEU A 53 0.31 -0.86 -14.05
CA LEU A 53 0.57 -1.93 -13.09
C LEU A 53 -0.34 -3.11 -13.38
N SER A 54 -0.03 -4.27 -12.82
CA SER A 54 -0.93 -5.42 -12.87
C SER A 54 -2.29 -5.03 -12.29
N LEU A 55 -3.35 -5.45 -12.96
CA LEU A 55 -4.71 -5.22 -12.52
C LEU A 55 -5.01 -6.10 -11.31
N ARG A 56 -5.03 -5.48 -10.15
CA ARG A 56 -5.29 -6.13 -8.86
C ARG A 56 -6.01 -5.12 -7.98
N PRO A 57 -7.33 -4.90 -8.24
CA PRO A 57 -8.08 -3.87 -7.56
C PRO A 57 -8.16 -4.09 -6.04
N GLY A 58 -8.13 -3.00 -5.31
CA GLY A 58 -8.19 -2.99 -3.85
C GLY A 58 -7.10 -2.11 -3.25
N PHE A 59 -7.26 -1.79 -1.97
CA PHE A 59 -6.23 -1.10 -1.23
C PHE A 59 -5.13 -2.10 -0.85
N HIS A 60 -3.89 -1.78 -1.22
CA HIS A 60 -2.72 -2.57 -0.83
C HIS A 60 -2.12 -1.96 0.43
N SER A 61 -2.15 -2.70 1.51
CA SER A 61 -1.55 -2.30 2.79
C SER A 61 -0.65 -3.41 3.33
N THR A 62 0.07 -3.12 4.40
CA THR A 62 1.07 -4.02 4.97
C THR A 62 0.91 -4.13 6.48
N TYR A 63 1.49 -5.18 7.08
CA TYR A 63 1.49 -5.38 8.54
C TYR A 63 2.39 -4.39 9.29
N ILE A 64 3.43 -3.91 8.62
CA ILE A 64 4.38 -2.95 9.16
C ILE A 64 4.59 -1.85 8.14
N PRO A 65 4.99 -0.65 8.53
CA PRO A 65 5.20 0.45 7.59
C PRO A 65 6.52 0.28 6.82
N PHE A 66 6.60 -0.80 6.04
CA PHE A 66 7.75 -1.17 5.25
C PHE A 66 7.35 -2.11 4.11
N THR A 67 8.00 -1.97 2.97
CA THR A 67 7.90 -2.91 1.86
C THR A 67 9.17 -2.88 1.02
N ASP A 68 9.61 -4.04 0.55
CA ASP A 68 10.80 -4.18 -0.32
C ASP A 68 10.60 -3.57 -1.71
N TRP A 69 9.37 -3.25 -2.08
CA TRP A 69 9.01 -2.85 -3.44
C TRP A 69 8.92 -1.36 -3.65
N ILE A 70 8.94 -0.58 -2.56
CA ILE A 70 8.74 0.87 -2.63
C ILE A 70 9.85 1.58 -1.85
N GLY A 71 10.46 2.57 -2.49
CA GLY A 71 11.49 3.38 -1.88
C GLY A 71 12.82 3.30 -2.65
N LYS A 72 13.80 4.03 -2.17
CA LYS A 72 15.14 4.04 -2.72
C LYS A 72 16.02 3.05 -1.97
N LYS A 73 16.65 2.15 -2.69
CA LYS A 73 17.61 1.22 -2.09
C LYS A 73 18.88 1.98 -1.68
N MET A 74 19.25 1.83 -0.41
CA MET A 74 20.46 2.44 0.14
C MET A 74 21.67 1.50 -0.02
N PRO A 75 22.91 2.03 0.11
CA PRO A 75 24.12 1.21 -0.03
C PRO A 75 24.19 0.04 0.94
N ASP A 76 23.57 0.14 2.13
CA ASP A 76 23.54 -0.94 3.13
C ASP A 76 22.41 -1.97 2.88
N GLY A 77 21.68 -1.84 1.76
CA GLY A 77 20.59 -2.73 1.39
C GLY A 77 19.23 -2.37 1.97
N SER A 78 19.15 -1.39 2.89
CA SER A 78 17.87 -0.91 3.41
C SER A 78 17.13 -0.07 2.35
N LEU A 79 15.81 0.11 2.56
CA LEU A 79 15.01 1.00 1.71
C LEU A 79 14.74 2.31 2.44
N ALA A 80 14.93 3.42 1.74
CA ALA A 80 14.62 4.74 2.25
C ALA A 80 13.27 5.21 1.72
N GLN A 81 12.49 5.81 2.59
CA GLN A 81 11.19 6.37 2.23
C GLN A 81 11.38 7.57 1.29
N ARG A 82 10.55 7.66 0.25
CA ARG A 82 10.56 8.82 -0.66
C ARG A 82 10.12 10.09 0.07
N ALA A 83 10.72 11.22 -0.29
CA ALA A 83 10.49 12.51 0.38
C ALA A 83 9.04 12.99 0.30
N ASP A 84 8.33 12.67 -0.79
CA ASP A 84 6.95 13.08 -1.03
C ASP A 84 5.92 12.07 -0.50
N THR A 85 6.34 11.13 0.35
CA THR A 85 5.47 10.07 0.86
C THR A 85 5.43 10.06 2.38
N VAL A 86 4.32 9.53 2.90
CA VAL A 86 4.12 9.28 4.32
C VAL A 86 3.49 7.91 4.52
N TRP A 87 3.91 7.22 5.57
CA TRP A 87 3.22 6.03 6.03
C TRP A 87 2.06 6.44 6.94
N CYS A 88 0.94 5.78 6.75
CA CYS A 88 -0.24 5.98 7.59
C CYS A 88 -0.60 4.69 8.31
N GLU A 89 -1.03 4.81 9.56
CA GLU A 89 -1.70 3.73 10.27
C GLU A 89 -3.14 3.67 9.77
N CYS A 90 -3.58 2.48 9.41
CA CYS A 90 -4.89 2.26 8.81
C CYS A 90 -5.61 1.11 9.48
N GLU A 91 -6.90 0.99 9.19
CA GLU A 91 -7.73 -0.16 9.53
C GLU A 91 -8.35 -0.75 8.27
N VAL A 92 -8.45 -2.07 8.28
CA VAL A 92 -9.09 -2.88 7.24
C VAL A 92 -10.25 -3.64 7.88
N LYS A 93 -11.37 -3.75 7.19
CA LYS A 93 -12.52 -4.56 7.60
C LYS A 93 -13.03 -5.40 6.44
N GLY A 94 -13.88 -6.37 6.77
CA GLY A 94 -14.51 -7.26 5.81
C GLY A 94 -14.20 -8.71 6.11
N GLU A 95 -14.74 -9.59 5.29
CA GLU A 95 -14.53 -11.03 5.38
C GLU A 95 -13.18 -11.40 4.74
N GLU A 96 -12.38 -12.19 5.46
CA GLU A 96 -11.15 -12.75 4.88
C GLU A 96 -11.50 -13.83 3.87
N ILE A 97 -10.91 -13.75 2.69
CA ILE A 97 -11.01 -14.78 1.66
C ILE A 97 -9.63 -15.25 1.25
N GLU A 98 -9.56 -16.45 0.68
CA GLU A 98 -8.33 -17.03 0.17
C GLU A 98 -8.16 -16.68 -1.31
N CYS A 99 -6.98 -16.27 -1.71
CA CYS A 99 -6.62 -16.07 -3.10
C CYS A 99 -5.63 -17.16 -3.52
N LYS A 100 -6.05 -18.02 -4.43
CA LYS A 100 -5.21 -19.11 -4.96
C LYS A 100 -4.52 -18.76 -6.26
N ASP A 101 -4.98 -17.70 -6.94
CA ASP A 101 -4.39 -17.24 -8.18
C ASP A 101 -3.08 -16.49 -7.93
N ARG A 102 -2.04 -16.82 -8.68
CA ARG A 102 -0.73 -16.19 -8.56
C ARG A 102 -0.73 -14.69 -8.92
N TYR A 103 -1.76 -14.21 -9.59
CA TYR A 103 -1.90 -12.81 -10.00
C TYR A 103 -2.84 -12.01 -9.12
N GLY A 104 -3.47 -12.63 -8.12
CA GLY A 104 -4.51 -12.02 -7.32
C GLY A 104 -5.86 -12.00 -8.04
N PHE A 105 -6.84 -11.34 -7.45
CA PHE A 105 -8.13 -11.15 -8.10
C PHE A 105 -8.07 -9.98 -9.09
N ARG A 106 -8.58 -10.18 -10.30
CA ARG A 106 -8.67 -9.13 -11.33
C ARG A 106 -9.87 -8.21 -11.14
N GLU A 107 -10.80 -8.59 -10.27
CA GLU A 107 -12.01 -7.83 -9.96
C GLU A 107 -12.02 -7.42 -8.49
N LEU A 108 -12.71 -6.31 -8.18
CA LEU A 108 -12.90 -5.87 -6.81
C LEU A 108 -13.66 -6.95 -6.02
N GLN A 109 -13.10 -7.32 -4.87
CA GLN A 109 -13.72 -8.26 -3.95
C GLN A 109 -14.45 -7.46 -2.88
N ARG A 110 -15.69 -7.09 -3.15
CA ARG A 110 -16.48 -6.20 -2.30
C ARG A 110 -16.71 -6.78 -0.90
N ASP A 111 -16.48 -5.94 0.10
CA ASP A 111 -16.62 -6.26 1.53
C ASP A 111 -15.69 -7.39 2.00
N LYS A 112 -14.60 -7.62 1.28
CA LYS A 112 -13.64 -8.68 1.55
C LYS A 112 -12.21 -8.16 1.58
N TRP A 113 -11.31 -8.97 2.13
CA TRP A 113 -9.87 -8.73 2.07
C TRP A 113 -9.13 -10.06 1.98
N TYR A 114 -7.90 -10.02 1.46
CA TYR A 114 -7.09 -11.22 1.29
C TYR A 114 -5.60 -10.90 1.34
N TYR A 115 -4.80 -11.94 1.65
CA TYR A 115 -3.35 -11.86 1.59
C TYR A 115 -2.86 -12.20 0.20
N PHE A 116 -1.86 -11.44 -0.25
CA PHE A 116 -1.25 -11.67 -1.57
C PHE A 116 0.25 -11.40 -1.53
N ARG A 117 1.04 -12.31 -2.10
CA ARG A 117 2.47 -12.11 -2.31
C ARG A 117 2.75 -11.87 -3.78
N THR A 118 3.52 -10.82 -4.09
CA THR A 118 3.95 -10.52 -5.47
C THR A 118 4.86 -11.64 -5.99
N ASN A 119 5.70 -12.20 -5.10
CA ASN A 119 6.45 -13.40 -5.39
C ASN A 119 6.68 -14.20 -4.09
N SER A 120 7.13 -15.45 -4.23
CA SER A 120 7.31 -16.37 -3.09
C SER A 120 8.39 -15.92 -2.09
N LYS A 121 9.27 -14.99 -2.48
CA LYS A 121 10.35 -14.49 -1.61
C LYS A 121 9.91 -13.31 -0.75
N GLN A 122 8.75 -12.73 -1.01
CA GLN A 122 8.21 -11.65 -0.20
C GLN A 122 7.90 -12.17 1.20
N LYS A 123 8.54 -11.58 2.21
CA LYS A 123 8.42 -12.06 3.60
C LYS A 123 6.99 -11.84 4.11
N ASP A 124 6.51 -10.62 4.04
CA ASP A 124 5.18 -10.25 4.51
C ASP A 124 4.27 -10.01 3.31
N PRO A 125 3.10 -10.66 3.26
CA PRO A 125 2.20 -10.47 2.14
C PRO A 125 1.56 -9.08 2.17
N TRP A 126 1.12 -8.62 1.00
CA TRP A 126 0.18 -7.53 0.91
C TRP A 126 -1.15 -7.94 1.52
N ILE A 127 -1.83 -6.98 2.12
CA ILE A 127 -3.23 -7.09 2.54
C ILE A 127 -4.01 -6.26 1.54
N ILE A 128 -4.83 -6.93 0.74
CA ILE A 128 -5.63 -6.27 -0.30
C ILE A 128 -7.08 -6.23 0.16
N SER A 129 -7.65 -5.04 0.25
CA SER A 129 -8.98 -4.84 0.85
C SER A 129 -9.86 -3.91 0.04
N ASP A 130 -11.17 -4.11 0.17
CA ASP A 130 -12.18 -3.19 -0.35
C ASP A 130 -12.34 -1.95 0.54
N TRP A 131 -12.25 -2.13 1.86
CA TRP A 131 -12.41 -1.06 2.84
C TRP A 131 -11.10 -0.70 3.52
N LEU A 132 -10.83 0.59 3.62
CA LEU A 132 -9.68 1.12 4.35
C LEU A 132 -10.09 2.40 5.09
N LYS A 133 -9.65 2.53 6.34
CA LYS A 133 -9.77 3.78 7.09
C LYS A 133 -8.38 4.23 7.51
N ILE A 134 -8.02 5.46 7.17
CA ILE A 134 -6.75 6.06 7.58
C ILE A 134 -6.96 6.66 8.96
N ASN A 135 -6.23 6.16 9.97
CA ASN A 135 -6.34 6.65 11.34
C ASN A 135 -5.45 7.87 11.57
N LYS A 136 -4.21 7.78 11.13
CA LYS A 136 -3.23 8.87 11.31
C LYS A 136 -2.03 8.74 10.37
N ILE A 137 -1.39 9.87 10.13
CA ILE A 137 -0.09 9.94 9.47
C ILE A 137 0.98 9.64 10.52
N LEU A 138 1.92 8.75 10.21
CA LEU A 138 3.04 8.44 11.07
C LEU A 138 4.20 9.41 10.79
N SER A 139 4.88 9.85 11.86
CA SER A 139 6.17 10.51 11.70
C SER A 139 7.22 9.51 11.22
N ARG A 140 8.29 10.00 10.64
CA ARG A 140 9.42 9.15 10.20
C ARG A 140 10.04 8.40 11.38
N ASN A 141 10.11 9.04 12.55
CA ASN A 141 10.61 8.40 13.77
C ASN A 141 9.70 7.25 14.22
N GLU A 142 8.38 7.43 14.15
CA GLU A 142 7.42 6.36 14.46
C GLU A 142 7.60 5.17 13.49
N VAL A 143 7.77 5.42 12.20
CA VAL A 143 8.02 4.38 11.20
C VAL A 143 9.29 3.60 11.53
N VAL A 144 10.39 4.30 11.79
CA VAL A 144 11.68 3.66 12.13
C VAL A 144 11.54 2.82 13.41
N LEU A 145 10.86 3.32 14.43
CA LEU A 145 10.64 2.59 15.67
C LEU A 145 9.83 1.31 15.46
N ILE A 146 8.71 1.40 14.73
CA ILE A 146 7.87 0.22 14.45
C ILE A 146 8.66 -0.82 13.65
N CYS A 147 9.40 -0.39 12.65
CA CYS A 147 10.24 -1.28 11.86
C CYS A 147 11.30 -1.96 12.72
N LYS A 148 11.97 -1.22 13.58
CA LYS A 148 13.00 -1.76 14.49
C LYS A 148 12.42 -2.79 15.45
N LEU A 149 11.23 -2.55 16.00
CA LEU A 149 10.55 -3.50 16.89
C LEU A 149 10.17 -4.80 16.16
N ASN A 150 10.08 -4.75 14.85
CA ASN A 150 9.79 -5.93 14.01
C ASN A 150 11.03 -6.49 13.31
N GLY A 151 12.23 -6.08 13.72
CA GLY A 151 13.48 -6.58 13.16
C GLY A 151 13.79 -6.07 11.75
N ILE A 152 13.16 -5.00 11.31
CA ILE A 152 13.35 -4.42 9.99
C ILE A 152 14.20 -3.16 10.09
N LYS A 153 15.23 -3.07 9.25
CA LYS A 153 16.03 -1.86 9.12
C LYS A 153 15.43 -0.95 8.05
N ALA A 154 14.79 0.12 8.50
CA ALA A 154 14.23 1.12 7.61
C ALA A 154 14.88 2.48 7.88
N GLN A 155 15.07 3.26 6.83
CA GLN A 155 15.60 4.61 6.94
C GLN A 155 14.58 5.60 6.39
N ALA A 156 14.32 6.65 7.15
CA ALA A 156 13.53 7.76 6.67
C ALA A 156 14.44 8.73 5.91
N MET A 157 14.04 9.11 4.72
CA MET A 157 14.72 10.16 3.98
C MET A 157 14.36 11.53 4.56
N ALA A 158 15.35 12.35 4.63
CA ALA A 158 15.14 13.73 4.98
C ALA A 158 14.40 14.48 3.87
#